data_5aa007b88c58458e23907d26bdf76c68
#
_entry.id   5aa007b88c58458e23907d26bdf76c68
#
_cell.length_a   1.000
_cell.length_b   1.000
_cell.length_c   1.000
_cell.angle_alpha   90.00
_cell.angle_beta   90.00
_cell.angle_gamma   90.00
#
_symmetry.space_group_name_H-M   'P 1'
#
loop_
_entity.id
_entity.type
_entity.pdbx_description
1 polymer ?
#
loop_
_entity_poly.entity_id
_entity_poly.type
_entity_poly.pdbx_seq_one_letter_code
_entity_poly.pdbx_strand_id
1 'polypeptide(L)'
;MSWLVLICSGVFESVWAISLGKSDGFTHPLPTAVFFIAMIISMLGLAYASKSLPMGTAYAVWTGVGASLTVIYGIVTGEESASLIRVLLLAGLIGCIIGLKLVSDTVN
;
A
#
# COMPACT_ATOMS: atom_id res chain seq x y z
N MET A 1 -16.46 1.46 7.67
CA MET A 1 -15.85 0.17 7.30
C MET A 1 -14.99 0.24 6.05
N SER A 2 -15.45 0.97 5.02
CA SER A 2 -14.70 1.02 3.76
C SER A 2 -13.28 1.54 3.93
N TRP A 3 -13.09 2.58 4.73
CA TRP A 3 -11.73 3.12 4.95
C TRP A 3 -10.84 2.12 5.70
N LEU A 4 -11.39 1.40 6.67
CA LEU A 4 -10.64 0.39 7.40
C LEU A 4 -10.21 -0.74 6.46
N VAL A 5 -11.14 -1.23 5.64
CA VAL A 5 -10.85 -2.28 4.67
C VAL A 5 -9.82 -1.79 3.65
N LEU A 6 -9.96 -0.54 3.20
CA LEU A 6 -9.04 0.05 2.23
C LEU A 6 -7.61 0.12 2.77
N ILE A 7 -7.44 0.60 4.00
CA ILE A 7 -6.12 0.71 4.62
C ILE A 7 -5.52 -0.67 4.84
N CYS A 8 -6.31 -1.63 5.32
CA CYS A 8 -5.83 -3.00 5.47
C CYS A 8 -5.41 -3.61 4.14
N SER A 9 -6.16 -3.31 3.07
CA SER A 9 -5.81 -3.77 1.72
C SER A 9 -4.49 -3.17 1.26
N GLY A 10 -4.24 -1.90 1.60
CA GLY A 10 -2.96 -1.26 1.31
C GLY A 10 -1.81 -1.91 2.05
N VAL A 11 -2.04 -2.36 3.29
CA VAL A 11 -1.04 -3.11 4.04
C VAL A 11 -0.73 -4.42 3.32
N PHE A 12 -1.76 -5.14 2.84
CA PHE A 12 -1.53 -6.36 2.07
C PHE A 12 -0.84 -6.07 0.75
N GLU A 13 -1.06 -4.89 0.16
CA GLU A 13 -0.33 -4.50 -1.03
C GLU A 13 1.17 -4.44 -0.75
N SER A 14 1.56 -3.88 0.39
CA SER A 14 2.98 -3.84 0.75
C SER A 14 3.54 -5.26 0.94
N VAL A 15 2.74 -6.17 1.48
CA VAL A 15 3.15 -7.56 1.66
C VAL A 15 3.43 -8.21 0.32
N TRP A 16 2.52 -8.11 -0.66
CA TRP A 16 2.77 -8.75 -1.95
C TRP A 16 3.86 -8.03 -2.74
N ALA A 17 4.01 -6.72 -2.59
CA ALA A 17 5.08 -5.99 -3.27
C ALA A 17 6.46 -6.43 -2.76
N ILE A 18 6.62 -6.55 -1.43
CA ILE A 18 7.85 -7.01 -0.82
C ILE A 18 8.13 -8.46 -1.21
N SER A 19 7.09 -9.31 -1.18
CA SER A 19 7.23 -10.71 -1.56
C SER A 19 7.60 -10.87 -3.02
N LEU A 20 7.08 -10.01 -3.89
CA LEU A 20 7.45 -10.01 -5.30
C LEU A 20 8.95 -9.79 -5.46
N GLY A 21 9.49 -8.80 -4.74
CA GLY A 21 10.93 -8.54 -4.77
C GLY A 21 11.75 -9.71 -4.26
N LYS A 22 11.26 -10.39 -3.22
CA LYS A 22 11.96 -11.52 -2.63
C LYS A 22 11.80 -12.81 -3.42
N SER A 23 10.83 -12.87 -4.34
CA SER A 23 10.63 -14.07 -5.15
C SER A 23 11.71 -14.27 -6.21
N ASP A 24 12.50 -13.22 -6.47
CA ASP A 24 13.57 -13.25 -7.47
C ASP A 24 13.07 -13.81 -8.81
N GLY A 25 12.05 -13.13 -9.36
CA GLY A 25 11.47 -13.54 -10.64
C GLY A 25 10.65 -14.81 -10.52
N PHE A 26 10.02 -15.03 -9.36
CA PHE A 26 9.18 -16.20 -9.07
C PHE A 26 9.99 -17.51 -8.99
N THR A 27 11.28 -17.41 -8.64
CA THR A 27 12.11 -18.60 -8.50
C THR A 27 12.12 -19.17 -7.09
N HIS A 28 11.73 -18.37 -6.08
CA HIS A 28 11.62 -18.81 -4.70
C HIS A 28 10.17 -19.15 -4.37
N PRO A 29 9.85 -20.41 -4.03
CA PRO A 29 8.43 -20.82 -3.87
C PRO A 29 7.68 -20.12 -2.77
N LEU A 30 8.29 -19.92 -1.60
CA LEU A 30 7.57 -19.33 -0.47
C LEU A 30 7.21 -17.86 -0.71
N PRO A 31 8.15 -16.98 -1.09
CA PRO A 31 7.76 -15.61 -1.41
C PRO A 31 6.76 -15.51 -2.57
N THR A 32 6.87 -16.41 -3.55
CA THR A 32 5.93 -16.43 -4.68
C THR A 32 4.51 -16.76 -4.20
N ALA A 33 4.37 -17.75 -3.31
CA ALA A 33 3.08 -18.12 -2.76
C ALA A 33 2.48 -16.96 -1.95
N VAL A 34 3.29 -16.32 -1.10
CA VAL A 34 2.85 -15.18 -0.30
C VAL A 34 2.41 -14.03 -1.21
N PHE A 35 3.15 -13.79 -2.29
CA PHE A 35 2.80 -12.76 -3.27
C PHE A 35 1.38 -12.99 -3.82
N PHE A 36 1.08 -14.19 -4.30
CA PHE A 36 -0.23 -14.45 -4.90
C PHE A 36 -1.35 -14.36 -3.87
N ILE A 37 -1.16 -14.92 -2.68
CA ILE A 37 -2.18 -14.89 -1.64
C ILE A 37 -2.45 -13.46 -1.20
N ALA A 38 -1.41 -12.70 -0.91
CA ALA A 38 -1.56 -11.32 -0.44
C ALA A 38 -2.17 -10.43 -1.53
N MET A 39 -1.80 -10.65 -2.79
CA MET A 39 -2.34 -9.88 -3.91
C MET A 39 -3.85 -10.10 -4.03
N ILE A 40 -4.30 -11.34 -3.93
CA ILE A 40 -5.73 -11.65 -4.03
C ILE A 40 -6.50 -10.97 -2.90
N ILE A 41 -6.01 -11.09 -1.66
CA ILE A 41 -6.65 -10.48 -0.51
C ILE A 41 -6.68 -8.96 -0.66
N SER A 42 -5.58 -8.37 -1.09
CA SER A 42 -5.45 -6.93 -1.28
C SER A 42 -6.44 -6.41 -2.32
N MET A 43 -6.54 -7.09 -3.46
CA MET A 43 -7.41 -6.66 -4.53
C MET A 43 -8.89 -6.85 -4.17
N LEU A 44 -9.23 -7.90 -3.43
CA LEU A 44 -10.59 -8.07 -2.96
C LEU A 44 -11.01 -6.96 -2.00
N GLY A 45 -10.08 -6.55 -1.13
CA GLY A 45 -10.34 -5.43 -0.22
C GLY A 45 -10.52 -4.11 -0.96
N LEU A 46 -9.69 -3.85 -1.97
CA LEU A 46 -9.84 -2.66 -2.81
C LEU A 46 -11.19 -2.67 -3.53
N ALA A 47 -11.58 -3.81 -4.09
CA ALA A 47 -12.86 -3.93 -4.77
C ALA A 47 -14.02 -3.66 -3.82
N TYR A 48 -13.95 -4.19 -2.59
CA TYR A 48 -14.97 -3.92 -1.58
C TYR A 48 -15.06 -2.43 -1.25
N ALA A 49 -13.92 -1.79 -1.00
CA ALA A 49 -13.91 -0.37 -0.64
C ALA A 49 -14.42 0.51 -1.77
N SER A 50 -14.19 0.12 -3.02
CA SER A 50 -14.62 0.91 -4.18
C SER A 50 -16.12 0.91 -4.37
N LYS A 51 -16.85 0.07 -3.65
CA LYS A 51 -18.32 0.09 -3.70
C LYS A 51 -18.91 1.34 -3.05
N SER A 52 -18.22 1.89 -2.05
CA SER A 52 -18.72 3.06 -1.32
C SER A 52 -17.82 4.27 -1.46
N LEU A 53 -16.61 4.13 -2.01
CA LEU A 53 -15.68 5.22 -2.21
C LEU A 53 -15.42 5.40 -3.70
N PRO A 54 -15.19 6.64 -4.17
CA PRO A 54 -14.81 6.84 -5.57
C PRO A 54 -13.55 6.04 -5.89
N MET A 55 -13.51 5.42 -7.06
CA MET A 55 -12.40 4.54 -7.43
C MET A 55 -11.06 5.28 -7.43
N GLY A 56 -11.05 6.53 -7.90
CA GLY A 56 -9.82 7.32 -7.90
C GLY A 56 -9.26 7.52 -6.51
N THR A 57 -10.11 7.87 -5.55
CA THR A 57 -9.70 8.06 -4.16
C THR A 57 -9.25 6.73 -3.55
N ALA A 58 -10.03 5.67 -3.75
CA ALA A 58 -9.70 4.36 -3.21
C ALA A 58 -8.36 3.86 -3.74
N TYR A 59 -8.15 4.00 -5.05
CA TYR A 59 -6.91 3.56 -5.67
C TYR A 59 -5.70 4.36 -5.18
N ALA A 60 -5.86 5.68 -5.07
CA ALA A 60 -4.76 6.54 -4.62
C ALA A 60 -4.35 6.21 -3.19
N VAL A 61 -5.32 6.00 -2.29
CA VAL A 61 -5.04 5.64 -0.89
C VAL A 61 -4.42 4.25 -0.82
N TRP A 62 -4.98 3.28 -1.53
CA TRP A 62 -4.49 1.91 -1.56
C TRP A 62 -3.03 1.87 -2.02
N THR A 63 -2.74 2.53 -3.15
CA THR A 63 -1.38 2.59 -3.70
C THR A 63 -0.44 3.33 -2.75
N GLY A 64 -0.91 4.45 -2.18
CA GLY A 64 -0.09 5.25 -1.28
C GLY A 64 0.27 4.54 0.00
N VAL A 65 -0.69 3.86 0.62
CA VAL A 65 -0.42 3.08 1.84
C VAL A 65 0.56 1.95 1.54
N GLY A 66 0.32 1.21 0.46
CA GLY A 66 1.20 0.11 0.11
C GLY A 66 2.61 0.58 -0.23
N ALA A 67 2.73 1.64 -1.02
CA ALA A 67 4.03 2.19 -1.40
C ALA A 67 4.78 2.72 -0.19
N SER A 68 4.09 3.44 0.70
CA SER A 68 4.71 3.99 1.90
C SER A 68 5.28 2.89 2.80
N LEU A 69 4.49 1.84 3.03
CA LEU A 69 4.93 0.74 3.87
C LEU A 69 6.08 -0.04 3.23
N THR A 70 6.06 -0.18 1.90
CA THR A 70 7.13 -0.87 1.20
C THR A 70 8.46 -0.11 1.34
N VAL A 71 8.42 1.22 1.19
CA VAL A 71 9.62 2.05 1.36
C VAL A 71 10.10 2.03 2.82
N ILE A 72 9.17 2.10 3.79
CA ILE A 72 9.53 2.04 5.20
C ILE A 72 10.20 0.71 5.50
N TYR A 73 9.65 -0.39 5.00
CA TYR A 73 10.26 -1.71 5.16
C TYR A 73 11.68 -1.74 4.60
N GLY A 74 11.87 -1.17 3.41
CA GLY A 74 13.19 -1.12 2.79
C GLY A 74 14.21 -0.33 3.62
N ILE A 75 13.77 0.79 4.20
CA ILE A 75 14.64 1.61 5.05
C ILE A 75 14.99 0.86 6.33
N VAL A 76 14.00 0.25 6.97
CA VAL A 76 14.21 -0.47 8.25
C VAL A 76 15.15 -1.65 8.06
N THR A 77 15.02 -2.36 6.94
CA THR A 77 15.86 -3.53 6.67
C THR A 77 17.22 -3.17 6.06
N GLY A 78 17.44 -1.90 5.73
CA GLY A 78 18.70 -1.46 5.17
C GLY A 78 18.82 -1.65 3.66
N GLU A 79 17.77 -2.11 2.99
CA GLU A 79 17.78 -2.27 1.54
C GLU A 79 17.71 -0.95 0.81
N GLU A 80 17.17 0.09 1.46
CA GLU A 80 17.09 1.43 0.90
C GLU A 80 17.68 2.43 1.88
N SER A 81 18.28 3.50 1.35
CA SER A 81 18.90 4.51 2.18
C SER A 81 17.85 5.45 2.79
N ALA A 82 18.06 5.84 4.04
CA ALA A 82 17.18 6.78 4.73
C ALA A 82 17.69 8.22 4.51
N SER A 83 17.70 8.67 3.25
CA SER A 83 18.13 10.04 2.94
C SER A 83 17.05 11.02 3.36
N LEU A 84 17.45 12.26 3.61
CA LEU A 84 16.51 13.31 3.99
C LEU A 84 15.45 13.52 2.91
N ILE A 85 15.86 13.51 1.64
CA ILE A 85 14.92 13.70 0.53
C ILE A 85 13.90 12.56 0.50
N ARG A 86 14.35 11.33 0.67
CA ARG A 86 13.46 10.16 0.65
C ARG A 86 12.44 10.23 1.79
N VAL A 87 12.90 10.60 2.99
CA VAL A 87 12.02 10.73 4.15
C VAL A 87 11.00 11.84 3.93
N LEU A 88 11.42 12.98 3.37
CA LEU A 88 10.51 14.08 3.09
C LEU A 88 9.46 13.71 2.05
N LEU A 89 9.86 13.00 0.99
CA LEU A 89 8.92 12.55 -0.02
C LEU A 89 7.92 11.55 0.55
N LEU A 90 8.39 10.65 1.40
CA LEU A 90 7.52 9.68 2.07
C LEU A 90 6.52 10.39 2.99
N ALA A 91 6.99 11.38 3.75
CA ALA A 91 6.11 12.17 4.61
C ALA A 91 5.05 12.91 3.79
N GLY A 92 5.44 13.44 2.62
CA GLY A 92 4.51 14.10 1.72
C GLY A 92 3.44 13.14 1.19
N LEU A 93 3.83 11.93 0.85
CA LEU A 93 2.91 10.89 0.38
C LEU A 93 1.89 10.56 1.46
N ILE A 94 2.33 10.34 2.69
CA ILE A 94 1.46 10.04 3.81
C ILE A 94 0.52 11.22 4.08
N GLY A 95 1.04 12.46 4.00
CA GLY A 95 0.24 13.66 4.13
C GLY A 95 -0.86 13.74 3.08
N CYS A 96 -0.57 13.35 1.84
CA CYS A 96 -1.56 13.33 0.77
C CYS A 96 -2.68 12.32 1.07
N ILE A 97 -2.34 11.17 1.62
CA ILE A 97 -3.33 10.16 1.99
C ILE A 97 -4.26 10.71 3.06
N ILE A 98 -3.69 11.33 4.08
CA ILE A 98 -4.48 11.93 5.16
C ILE A 98 -5.36 13.04 4.60
N GLY A 99 -4.83 13.86 3.70
CA GLY A 99 -5.59 14.93 3.08
C GLY A 99 -6.76 14.41 2.25
N LEU A 100 -6.56 13.34 1.51
CA LEU A 100 -7.65 12.74 0.73
C LEU A 100 -8.77 12.23 1.62
N LYS A 101 -8.41 11.63 2.77
CA LYS A 101 -9.43 11.18 3.70
C LYS A 101 -10.22 12.34 4.28
N LEU A 102 -9.55 13.41 4.68
CA LEU A 102 -10.20 14.57 5.25
C LEU A 102 -11.14 15.23 4.24
N VAL A 103 -10.71 15.36 2.99
CA VAL A 103 -11.56 15.92 1.94
C VAL A 103 -12.77 15.03 1.69
N SER A 104 -12.57 13.70 1.67
CA SER A 104 -13.68 12.77 1.47
C SER A 104 -14.70 12.85 2.59
N ASP A 105 -14.24 13.06 3.83
CA ASP A 105 -15.15 13.16 4.98
C ASP A 105 -15.98 14.46 4.95
N THR A 106 -15.44 15.52 4.34
CA THR A 106 -16.11 16.84 4.34
C THR A 106 -16.92 17.11 3.08
N VAL A 107 -16.57 16.50 1.96
CA VAL A 107 -17.18 16.80 0.66
C VAL A 107 -18.31 15.85 0.32
N ASN A 108 -18.25 14.64 0.86
CA ASN A 108 -19.31 13.67 0.64
C ASN A 108 -20.52 13.96 1.49
#